data_c5f240f1f1dcb5658a259a08036a1c69
#
_entry.id   c5f240f1f1dcb5658a259a08036a1c69
#
_cell.length_a   1.000
_cell.length_b   1.000
_cell.length_c   1.000
_cell.angle_alpha   90.00
_cell.angle_beta   90.00
_cell.angle_gamma   90.00
#
_symmetry.space_group_name_H-M   'P 1'
#
loop_
_entity.id
_entity.type
_entity.pdbx_description
1 polymer ?
#
loop_
_entity_poly.entity_id
_entity_poly.type
_entity_poly.pdbx_seq_one_letter_code
_entity_poly.pdbx_strand_id
1 'polypeptide(L)'
;MDGIGYAWIISVYLICSFLTPIFFYFNNKIKSGKRKFLILLIMYAFYEIAVFSGINESSVIFNFIIAYAIPYGVIYALGMLSKKTSAADDMKISILSFMIFILSSIGILFICNGIQPTQIMKYPPRIYYISYALFISFLLLSIFKRASLKKVDFIEFCSKSSLWIYLWHILFLNMIPLLFGQIHWIAFYFMVLMCSIALCHVQNRVIDKLETKSINKNILKLFRGWYGSASR
;
A
#
# COMPACT_ATOMS: atom_id res chain seq x y z
N MET A 1 0.73 19.15 -4.86
CA MET A 1 -0.02 18.67 -3.66
C MET A 1 0.74 19.11 -2.42
N ASP A 2 0.70 20.39 -2.15
CA ASP A 2 1.59 21.03 -1.18
C ASP A 2 0.99 21.17 0.23
N GLY A 3 -0.10 20.50 0.53
CA GLY A 3 -0.78 20.71 1.81
C GLY A 3 -0.68 19.61 2.86
N ILE A 4 -0.52 18.35 2.49
CA ILE A 4 -0.56 17.24 3.45
C ILE A 4 0.38 16.12 2.98
N GLY A 5 1.68 16.41 2.93
CA GLY A 5 2.70 15.52 2.35
C GLY A 5 2.66 14.04 2.77
N TYR A 6 2.22 13.74 3.99
CA TYR A 6 2.15 12.36 4.48
C TYR A 6 0.74 11.73 4.40
N ALA A 7 -0.32 12.52 4.18
CA ALA A 7 -1.70 12.01 4.18
C ALA A 7 -2.17 11.48 2.81
N TRP A 8 -1.35 11.53 1.77
CA TRP A 8 -1.67 11.02 0.42
C TRP A 8 -2.13 9.56 0.43
N ILE A 9 -1.60 8.74 1.35
CA ILE A 9 -1.96 7.32 1.45
C ILE A 9 -3.42 7.12 1.89
N ILE A 10 -3.98 8.08 2.65
CA ILE A 10 -5.40 8.04 3.03
C ILE A 10 -6.26 8.16 1.77
N SER A 11 -5.91 9.07 0.86
CA SER A 11 -6.59 9.22 -0.43
C SER A 11 -6.52 7.92 -1.25
N VAL A 12 -5.36 7.25 -1.26
CA VAL A 12 -5.20 5.95 -1.94
C VAL A 12 -6.09 4.88 -1.29
N TYR A 13 -6.15 4.80 0.05
CA TYR A 13 -7.04 3.86 0.74
C TYR A 13 -8.51 4.14 0.44
N LEU A 14 -8.93 5.40 0.41
CA LEU A 14 -10.29 5.78 0.03
C LEU A 14 -10.61 5.36 -1.40
N ILE A 15 -9.73 5.65 -2.36
CA ILE A 15 -9.88 5.23 -3.75
C ILE A 15 -10.02 3.70 -3.84
N CYS A 16 -9.12 2.95 -3.20
CA CYS A 16 -9.19 1.49 -3.19
C CYS A 16 -10.49 0.97 -2.56
N SER A 17 -10.96 1.62 -1.48
CA SER A 17 -12.23 1.28 -0.84
C SER A 17 -13.42 1.49 -1.77
N PHE A 18 -13.48 2.61 -2.48
CA PHE A 18 -14.50 2.85 -3.50
C PHE A 18 -14.42 1.89 -4.68
N LEU A 19 -13.23 1.49 -5.09
CA LEU A 19 -13.04 0.54 -6.18
C LEU A 19 -13.27 -0.92 -5.78
N THR A 20 -13.28 -1.23 -4.48
CA THR A 20 -13.44 -2.61 -3.97
C THR A 20 -14.65 -3.34 -4.55
N PRO A 21 -15.89 -2.79 -4.58
CA PRO A 21 -17.04 -3.49 -5.16
C PRO A 21 -16.85 -3.78 -6.65
N ILE A 22 -16.22 -2.88 -7.39
CA ILE A 22 -15.93 -3.07 -8.83
C ILE A 22 -14.96 -4.23 -9.01
N PHE A 23 -13.87 -4.26 -8.25
CA PHE A 23 -12.88 -5.33 -8.32
C PHE A 23 -13.42 -6.66 -7.80
N PHE A 24 -14.30 -6.65 -6.81
CA PHE A 24 -14.98 -7.85 -6.33
C PHE A 24 -15.88 -8.43 -7.43
N TYR A 25 -16.68 -7.60 -8.09
CA TYR A 25 -17.51 -8.02 -9.24
C TYR A 25 -16.65 -8.58 -10.39
N PHE A 26 -15.59 -7.86 -10.76
CA PHE A 26 -14.60 -8.29 -11.76
C PHE A 26 -13.98 -9.64 -11.39
N ASN A 27 -13.57 -9.80 -10.14
CA ASN A 27 -12.96 -11.03 -9.66
C ASN A 27 -13.91 -12.23 -9.69
N ASN A 28 -15.20 -12.01 -9.46
CA ASN A 28 -16.20 -13.07 -9.50
C ASN A 28 -16.65 -13.41 -10.93
N LYS A 29 -16.77 -12.40 -11.82
CA LYS A 29 -17.22 -12.59 -13.20
C LYS A 29 -16.19 -13.31 -14.06
N ILE A 30 -14.91 -13.03 -13.89
CA ILE A 30 -13.82 -13.63 -14.67
C ILE A 30 -13.24 -14.80 -13.87
N LYS A 31 -13.49 -16.03 -14.32
CA LYS A 31 -12.97 -17.23 -13.63
C LYS A 31 -11.47 -17.48 -13.87
N SER A 32 -10.95 -17.12 -15.05
CA SER A 32 -9.56 -17.39 -15.44
C SER A 32 -8.59 -16.37 -14.83
N GLY A 33 -7.65 -16.84 -14.01
CA GLY A 33 -6.58 -16.02 -13.43
C GLY A 33 -5.70 -15.34 -14.48
N LYS A 34 -5.39 -16.04 -15.57
CA LYS A 34 -4.60 -15.50 -16.69
C LYS A 34 -5.31 -14.32 -17.37
N ARG A 35 -6.64 -14.43 -17.59
CA ARG A 35 -7.43 -13.34 -18.17
C ARG A 35 -7.50 -12.12 -17.26
N LYS A 36 -7.64 -12.33 -15.95
CA LYS A 36 -7.60 -11.23 -14.96
C LYS A 36 -6.28 -10.48 -15.03
N PHE A 37 -5.18 -11.22 -14.99
CA PHE A 37 -3.84 -10.64 -15.07
C PHE A 37 -3.64 -9.87 -16.38
N LEU A 38 -4.06 -10.42 -17.51
CA LEU A 38 -3.96 -9.74 -18.82
C LEU A 38 -4.74 -8.42 -18.84
N ILE A 39 -5.96 -8.39 -18.30
CA ILE A 39 -6.79 -7.17 -18.24
C ILE A 39 -6.10 -6.11 -17.38
N LEU A 40 -5.56 -6.49 -16.22
CA LEU A 40 -4.83 -5.55 -15.35
C LEU A 40 -3.56 -5.02 -16.03
N LEU A 41 -2.86 -5.87 -16.78
CA LEU A 41 -1.71 -5.46 -17.57
C LEU A 41 -2.09 -4.44 -18.65
N ILE A 42 -3.17 -4.69 -19.38
CA ILE A 42 -3.68 -3.76 -20.41
C ILE A 42 -4.10 -2.42 -19.78
N MET A 43 -4.80 -2.46 -18.63
CA MET A 43 -5.17 -1.23 -17.91
C MET A 43 -3.93 -0.44 -17.48
N TYR A 44 -2.90 -1.13 -17.02
CA TYR A 44 -1.65 -0.48 -16.62
C TYR A 44 -0.88 0.08 -17.82
N ALA A 45 -0.83 -0.67 -18.95
CA ALA A 45 -0.21 -0.19 -20.18
C ALA A 45 -0.93 1.08 -20.72
N PHE A 46 -2.26 1.07 -20.70
CA PHE A 46 -3.05 2.27 -21.06
C PHE A 46 -2.71 3.47 -20.16
N TYR A 47 -2.58 3.25 -18.85
CA TYR A 47 -2.15 4.27 -17.90
C TYR A 47 -0.76 4.85 -18.28
N GLU A 48 0.23 4.00 -18.55
CA GLU A 48 1.57 4.46 -18.93
C GLU A 48 1.57 5.29 -20.22
N ILE A 49 0.81 4.85 -21.23
CA ILE A 49 0.63 5.58 -22.48
C ILE A 49 -0.03 6.95 -22.22
N ALA A 50 -1.07 7.00 -21.40
CA ALA A 50 -1.78 8.24 -21.08
C ALA A 50 -0.87 9.25 -20.35
N VAL A 51 -0.06 8.77 -19.40
CA VAL A 51 0.91 9.64 -18.69
C VAL A 51 2.01 10.10 -19.64
N PHE A 52 2.52 9.22 -20.49
CA PHE A 52 3.55 9.59 -21.48
C PHE A 52 3.04 10.61 -22.49
N SER A 53 1.77 10.54 -22.87
CA SER A 53 1.13 11.48 -23.81
C SER A 53 0.73 12.84 -23.17
N GLY A 54 0.96 13.04 -21.88
CA GLY A 54 0.59 14.27 -21.18
C GLY A 54 -0.92 14.46 -20.95
N ILE A 55 -1.75 13.44 -21.24
CA ILE A 55 -3.21 13.51 -21.09
C ILE A 55 -3.62 13.79 -19.64
N ASN A 56 -2.82 13.34 -18.67
CA ASN A 56 -3.04 13.55 -17.25
C ASN A 56 -2.98 15.04 -16.83
N GLU A 57 -2.41 15.92 -17.65
CA GLU A 57 -2.29 17.37 -17.37
C GLU A 57 -3.52 18.16 -17.82
N SER A 58 -4.43 17.56 -18.59
CA SER A 58 -5.55 18.24 -19.24
C SER A 58 -6.62 18.76 -18.26
N SER A 59 -6.85 18.09 -17.13
CA SER A 59 -7.75 18.54 -16.07
C SER A 59 -7.44 17.88 -14.72
N VAL A 60 -7.85 18.56 -13.63
CA VAL A 60 -7.62 18.06 -12.25
C VAL A 60 -8.31 16.70 -12.03
N ILE A 61 -9.54 16.52 -12.51
CA ILE A 61 -10.31 15.28 -12.37
C ILE A 61 -9.64 14.15 -13.18
N PHE A 62 -9.22 14.44 -14.40
CA PHE A 62 -8.59 13.48 -15.28
C PHE A 62 -7.22 13.02 -14.73
N ASN A 63 -6.45 13.98 -14.22
CA ASN A 63 -5.19 13.72 -13.52
C ASN A 63 -5.42 12.80 -12.29
N PHE A 64 -6.45 13.08 -11.48
CA PHE A 64 -6.77 12.25 -10.33
C PHE A 64 -7.12 10.81 -10.72
N ILE A 65 -7.95 10.62 -11.76
CA ILE A 65 -8.33 9.29 -12.23
C ILE A 65 -7.13 8.55 -12.82
N ILE A 66 -6.41 9.17 -13.75
CA ILE A 66 -5.28 8.53 -14.44
C ILE A 66 -4.10 8.36 -13.51
N ALA A 67 -3.65 9.38 -12.80
CA ALA A 67 -2.43 9.32 -12.01
C ALA A 67 -2.58 8.52 -10.70
N TYR A 68 -3.81 8.36 -10.19
CA TYR A 68 -4.02 7.68 -8.90
C TYR A 68 -4.95 6.48 -8.99
N ALA A 69 -6.18 6.64 -9.53
CA ALA A 69 -7.17 5.56 -9.45
C ALA A 69 -6.76 4.33 -10.27
N ILE A 70 -6.23 4.51 -11.47
CA ILE A 70 -5.83 3.39 -12.33
C ILE A 70 -4.62 2.65 -11.75
N PRO A 71 -3.44 3.26 -11.50
CA PRO A 71 -2.27 2.53 -11.08
C PRO A 71 -2.45 1.88 -9.70
N TYR A 72 -3.00 2.61 -8.72
CA TYR A 72 -3.24 2.04 -7.39
C TYR A 72 -4.36 1.01 -7.40
N GLY A 73 -5.40 1.19 -8.22
CA GLY A 73 -6.45 0.20 -8.43
C GLY A 73 -5.92 -1.10 -9.02
N VAL A 74 -5.02 -1.04 -10.01
CA VAL A 74 -4.36 -2.23 -10.57
C VAL A 74 -3.53 -2.95 -9.52
N ILE A 75 -2.71 -2.23 -8.73
CA ILE A 75 -1.91 -2.82 -7.66
C ILE A 75 -2.81 -3.48 -6.60
N TYR A 76 -3.90 -2.80 -6.22
CA TYR A 76 -4.88 -3.32 -5.26
C TYR A 76 -5.54 -4.61 -5.78
N ALA A 77 -5.95 -4.63 -7.05
CA ALA A 77 -6.53 -5.82 -7.69
C ALA A 77 -5.52 -6.97 -7.77
N LEU A 78 -4.25 -6.71 -8.05
CA LEU A 78 -3.17 -7.71 -7.99
C LEU A 78 -3.03 -8.27 -6.57
N GLY A 79 -3.07 -7.42 -5.55
CA GLY A 79 -3.07 -7.84 -4.14
C GLY A 79 -4.26 -8.74 -3.77
N MET A 80 -5.46 -8.47 -4.32
CA MET A 80 -6.62 -9.36 -4.14
C MET A 80 -6.42 -10.72 -4.83
N LEU A 81 -5.79 -10.76 -6.00
CA LEU A 81 -5.51 -11.99 -6.73
C LEU A 81 -4.45 -12.83 -6.03
N SER A 82 -3.45 -12.21 -5.40
CA SER A 82 -2.34 -12.91 -4.74
C SER A 82 -2.78 -13.83 -3.59
N LYS A 83 -3.96 -13.63 -3.02
CA LYS A 83 -4.56 -14.56 -2.04
C LYS A 83 -4.82 -15.95 -2.60
N LYS A 84 -5.01 -16.07 -3.92
CA LYS A 84 -5.35 -17.33 -4.61
C LYS A 84 -4.19 -17.92 -5.40
N THR A 85 -3.05 -17.24 -5.46
CA THR A 85 -1.87 -17.70 -6.17
C THR A 85 -1.04 -18.64 -5.28
N SER A 86 -0.30 -19.54 -5.93
CA SER A 86 0.70 -20.37 -5.25
C SER A 86 1.99 -19.59 -4.98
N ALA A 87 2.81 -20.06 -4.03
CA ALA A 87 4.13 -19.47 -3.79
C ALA A 87 5.03 -19.52 -5.05
N ALA A 88 4.85 -20.53 -5.90
CA ALA A 88 5.59 -20.64 -7.15
C ALA A 88 5.14 -19.58 -8.18
N ASP A 89 3.85 -19.28 -8.26
CA ASP A 89 3.34 -18.22 -9.14
C ASP A 89 3.74 -16.84 -8.65
N ASP A 90 3.74 -16.61 -7.34
CA ASP A 90 4.24 -15.36 -6.75
C ASP A 90 5.72 -15.15 -7.09
N MET A 91 6.54 -16.20 -7.03
CA MET A 91 7.95 -16.13 -7.44
C MET A 91 8.09 -15.79 -8.93
N LYS A 92 7.27 -16.37 -9.81
CA LYS A 92 7.29 -16.01 -11.24
C LYS A 92 6.95 -14.54 -11.48
N ILE A 93 5.93 -14.03 -10.77
CA ILE A 93 5.54 -12.61 -10.85
C ILE A 93 6.70 -11.73 -10.33
N SER A 94 7.33 -12.12 -9.24
CA SER A 94 8.51 -11.42 -8.71
C SER A 94 9.64 -11.35 -9.72
N ILE A 95 10.03 -12.48 -10.33
CA ILE A 95 11.10 -12.53 -11.33
C ILE A 95 10.73 -11.66 -12.55
N LEU A 96 9.50 -11.76 -13.06
CA LEU A 96 9.05 -10.93 -14.16
C LEU A 96 9.12 -9.44 -13.83
N SER A 97 8.67 -9.05 -12.63
CA SER A 97 8.74 -7.67 -12.15
C SER A 97 10.19 -7.19 -12.02
N PHE A 98 11.09 -8.05 -11.57
CA PHE A 98 12.53 -7.75 -11.51
C PHE A 98 13.13 -7.52 -12.90
N MET A 99 12.78 -8.35 -13.88
CA MET A 99 13.22 -8.16 -15.27
C MET A 99 12.74 -6.82 -15.84
N ILE A 100 11.46 -6.47 -15.59
CA ILE A 100 10.91 -5.17 -16.01
C ILE A 100 11.64 -4.03 -15.32
N PHE A 101 11.93 -4.16 -14.03
CA PHE A 101 12.69 -3.17 -13.26
C PHE A 101 14.09 -2.94 -13.86
N ILE A 102 14.83 -4.01 -14.18
CA ILE A 102 16.16 -3.90 -14.78
C ILE A 102 16.09 -3.24 -16.16
N LEU A 103 15.14 -3.65 -17.02
CA LEU A 103 14.96 -3.04 -18.35
C LEU A 103 14.60 -1.54 -18.23
N SER A 104 13.74 -1.19 -17.30
CA SER A 104 13.38 0.21 -17.04
C SER A 104 14.56 1.01 -16.49
N SER A 105 15.38 0.40 -15.63
CA SER A 105 16.61 1.03 -15.08
C SER A 105 17.60 1.35 -16.18
N ILE A 106 17.82 0.40 -17.11
CA ILE A 106 18.69 0.59 -18.27
C ILE A 106 18.16 1.71 -19.17
N GLY A 107 16.85 1.72 -19.46
CA GLY A 107 16.23 2.81 -20.22
C GLY A 107 16.44 4.19 -19.60
N ILE A 108 16.24 4.30 -18.27
CA ILE A 108 16.45 5.55 -17.53
C ILE A 108 17.91 5.96 -17.54
N LEU A 109 18.83 5.01 -17.39
CA LEU A 109 20.26 5.28 -17.44
C LEU A 109 20.66 5.97 -18.77
N PHE A 110 20.11 5.51 -19.90
CA PHE A 110 20.38 6.11 -21.22
C PHE A 110 19.71 7.48 -21.40
N ILE A 111 18.50 7.69 -20.84
CA ILE A 111 17.75 8.94 -21.00
C ILE A 111 18.31 10.03 -20.07
N CYS A 112 18.58 9.68 -18.83
CA CYS A 112 18.97 10.64 -17.78
C CYS A 112 20.47 10.72 -17.53
N ASN A 113 21.31 9.98 -18.29
CA ASN A 113 22.76 9.87 -18.09
C ASN A 113 23.17 9.52 -16.64
N GLY A 114 22.33 8.77 -15.92
CA GLY A 114 22.62 8.37 -14.55
C GLY A 114 21.49 7.55 -13.91
N ILE A 115 21.85 6.81 -12.84
CA ILE A 115 20.87 6.03 -12.07
C ILE A 115 20.01 7.00 -11.25
N GLN A 116 18.70 6.93 -11.45
CA GLN A 116 17.74 7.76 -10.71
C GLN A 116 17.17 6.99 -9.53
N PRO A 117 16.99 7.62 -8.35
CA PRO A 117 16.27 7.03 -7.23
C PRO A 117 14.82 6.69 -7.64
N THR A 118 14.33 5.50 -7.26
CA THR A 118 12.96 5.07 -7.60
C THR A 118 11.88 6.04 -7.10
N GLN A 119 12.16 6.77 -6.02
CA GLN A 119 11.23 7.75 -5.42
C GLN A 119 10.86 8.91 -6.34
N ILE A 120 11.72 9.28 -7.30
CA ILE A 120 11.44 10.37 -8.24
C ILE A 120 10.25 9.99 -9.16
N MET A 121 10.09 8.69 -9.45
CA MET A 121 9.02 8.16 -10.31
C MET A 121 7.84 7.58 -9.52
N LYS A 122 7.62 8.09 -8.31
CA LYS A 122 6.54 7.66 -7.42
C LYS A 122 5.23 8.41 -7.70
N TYR A 123 5.31 9.66 -8.16
CA TYR A 123 4.15 10.53 -8.36
C TYR A 123 4.20 11.20 -9.74
N PRO A 124 3.41 10.74 -10.71
CA PRO A 124 2.58 9.52 -10.71
C PRO A 124 3.43 8.23 -10.73
N PRO A 125 2.91 7.12 -10.19
CA PRO A 125 3.72 5.90 -10.03
C PRO A 125 3.99 5.22 -11.37
N ARG A 126 5.20 5.41 -11.89
CA ARG A 126 5.66 4.87 -13.19
C ARG A 126 6.11 3.41 -13.08
N ILE A 127 6.23 2.76 -14.22
CA ILE A 127 6.62 1.34 -14.33
C ILE A 127 7.91 1.00 -13.59
N TYR A 128 8.88 1.91 -13.60
CA TYR A 128 10.14 1.78 -12.87
C TYR A 128 9.94 1.61 -11.37
N TYR A 129 9.12 2.47 -10.76
CA TYR A 129 8.80 2.41 -9.34
C TYR A 129 7.92 1.19 -9.00
N ILE A 130 6.88 0.94 -9.80
CA ILE A 130 5.92 -0.15 -9.54
C ILE A 130 6.58 -1.52 -9.73
N SER A 131 7.40 -1.70 -10.75
CA SER A 131 8.07 -2.98 -10.97
C SER A 131 9.02 -3.34 -9.81
N TYR A 132 9.75 -2.38 -9.25
CA TYR A 132 10.53 -2.56 -8.04
C TYR A 132 9.65 -2.95 -6.85
N ALA A 133 8.56 -2.22 -6.63
CA ALA A 133 7.63 -2.49 -5.52
C ALA A 133 6.98 -3.88 -5.63
N LEU A 134 6.53 -4.28 -6.83
CA LEU A 134 5.97 -5.60 -7.08
C LEU A 134 7.01 -6.71 -6.92
N PHE A 135 8.24 -6.50 -7.41
CA PHE A 135 9.34 -7.45 -7.22
C PHE A 135 9.53 -7.80 -5.74
N ILE A 136 9.74 -6.81 -4.89
CA ILE A 136 9.95 -7.02 -3.46
C ILE A 136 8.71 -7.63 -2.79
N SER A 137 7.51 -7.11 -3.11
CA SER A 137 6.27 -7.58 -2.48
C SER A 137 5.96 -9.04 -2.80
N PHE A 138 6.08 -9.46 -4.05
CA PHE A 138 5.81 -10.83 -4.45
C PHE A 138 6.95 -11.79 -4.06
N LEU A 139 8.20 -11.31 -3.98
CA LEU A 139 9.31 -12.07 -3.41
C LEU A 139 9.04 -12.43 -1.95
N LEU A 140 8.73 -11.43 -1.13
CA LEU A 140 8.41 -11.63 0.29
C LEU A 140 7.18 -12.53 0.45
N LEU A 141 6.13 -12.31 -0.34
CA LEU A 141 4.92 -13.13 -0.30
C LEU A 141 5.21 -14.60 -0.62
N SER A 142 6.05 -14.86 -1.65
CA SER A 142 6.47 -16.21 -2.01
C SER A 142 7.26 -16.89 -0.88
N ILE A 143 8.20 -16.15 -0.25
CA ILE A 143 8.98 -16.64 0.88
C ILE A 143 8.07 -16.97 2.06
N PHE A 144 7.19 -16.05 2.45
CA PHE A 144 6.30 -16.24 3.61
C PHE A 144 5.25 -17.34 3.39
N LYS A 145 4.77 -17.54 2.17
CA LYS A 145 3.89 -18.68 1.86
C LYS A 145 4.59 -20.04 1.98
N ARG A 146 5.91 -20.10 1.72
CA ARG A 146 6.71 -21.33 1.88
C ARG A 146 7.14 -21.56 3.32
N ALA A 147 7.53 -20.50 4.01
CA ALA A 147 7.88 -20.54 5.41
C ALA A 147 6.59 -20.67 6.22
N SER A 148 6.24 -21.87 6.68
CA SER A 148 5.11 -22.10 7.59
C SER A 148 5.33 -21.38 8.92
N LEU A 149 5.19 -20.04 8.89
CA LEU A 149 5.42 -19.19 10.06
C LEU A 149 4.32 -19.43 11.08
N LYS A 150 4.72 -19.72 12.32
CA LYS A 150 3.80 -19.72 13.44
C LYS A 150 3.20 -18.33 13.59
N LYS A 151 1.92 -18.27 13.94
CA LYS A 151 1.27 -17.00 14.26
C LYS A 151 2.02 -16.34 15.42
N VAL A 152 2.43 -15.11 15.21
CA VAL A 152 3.02 -14.24 16.24
C VAL A 152 2.02 -13.12 16.49
N ASP A 153 1.44 -13.09 17.69
CA ASP A 153 0.36 -12.15 18.05
C ASP A 153 0.76 -10.70 17.82
N PHE A 154 2.02 -10.36 18.05
CA PHE A 154 2.55 -9.02 17.80
C PHE A 154 2.50 -8.64 16.30
N ILE A 155 2.88 -9.57 15.41
CA ILE A 155 2.84 -9.34 13.96
C ILE A 155 1.39 -9.22 13.49
N GLU A 156 0.49 -10.06 14.02
CA GLU A 156 -0.94 -9.98 13.72
C GLU A 156 -1.54 -8.65 14.17
N PHE A 157 -1.18 -8.19 15.38
CA PHE A 157 -1.55 -6.87 15.88
C PHE A 157 -1.08 -5.74 14.96
N CYS A 158 0.22 -5.69 14.61
CA CYS A 158 0.79 -4.69 13.73
C CYS A 158 0.13 -4.69 12.34
N SER A 159 -0.17 -5.88 11.80
CA SER A 159 -0.83 -6.03 10.50
C SER A 159 -2.26 -5.48 10.52
N LYS A 160 -3.05 -5.84 11.53
CA LYS A 160 -4.44 -5.37 11.68
C LYS A 160 -4.54 -3.88 12.00
N SER A 161 -3.56 -3.34 12.71
CA SER A 161 -3.53 -1.94 13.15
C SER A 161 -2.65 -1.05 12.27
N SER A 162 -2.20 -1.54 11.11
CA SER A 162 -1.19 -0.86 10.27
C SER A 162 -1.58 0.57 9.89
N LEU A 163 -2.86 0.83 9.58
CA LEU A 163 -3.35 2.18 9.26
C LEU A 163 -3.23 3.12 10.47
N TRP A 164 -3.58 2.65 11.67
CA TRP A 164 -3.48 3.47 12.88
C TRP A 164 -2.04 3.71 13.29
N ILE A 165 -1.18 2.70 13.20
CA ILE A 165 0.25 2.85 13.42
C ILE A 165 0.81 3.88 12.43
N TYR A 166 0.36 3.86 11.16
CA TYR A 166 0.75 4.86 10.16
C TYR A 166 0.27 6.27 10.53
N LEU A 167 -0.95 6.45 11.02
CA LEU A 167 -1.44 7.76 11.43
C LEU A 167 -0.67 8.29 12.64
N TRP A 168 -0.41 7.45 13.63
CA TRP A 168 0.38 7.83 14.81
C TRP A 168 1.83 8.13 14.45
N HIS A 169 2.45 7.40 13.52
CA HIS A 169 3.83 7.72 13.15
C HIS A 169 3.96 9.09 12.48
N ILE A 170 2.98 9.55 11.70
CA ILE A 170 2.97 10.92 11.16
C ILE A 170 2.96 11.96 12.29
N LEU A 171 2.18 11.72 13.34
CA LEU A 171 2.17 12.59 14.51
C LEU A 171 3.57 12.65 15.15
N PHE A 172 4.17 11.49 15.41
CA PHE A 172 5.49 11.43 16.06
C PHE A 172 6.63 11.92 15.18
N LEU A 173 6.56 11.79 13.85
CA LEU A 173 7.52 12.41 12.92
C LEU A 173 7.63 13.93 13.13
N ASN A 174 6.53 14.58 13.47
CA ASN A 174 6.50 16.02 13.70
C ASN A 174 6.75 16.39 15.15
N MET A 175 6.27 15.60 16.12
CA MET A 175 6.39 15.93 17.54
C MET A 175 7.79 15.67 18.11
N ILE A 176 8.44 14.59 17.74
CA ILE A 176 9.74 14.21 18.33
C ILE A 176 10.83 15.27 18.07
N PRO A 177 11.00 15.80 16.84
CA PRO A 177 11.97 16.87 16.61
C PRO A 177 11.67 18.16 17.39
N LEU A 178 10.40 18.47 17.64
CA LEU A 178 9.98 19.63 18.43
C LEU A 178 10.33 19.47 19.92
N LEU A 179 10.25 18.24 20.45
CA LEU A 179 10.49 17.96 21.86
C LEU A 179 11.97 17.74 22.20
N PHE A 180 12.70 17.08 21.30
CA PHE A 180 14.07 16.60 21.57
C PHE A 180 15.14 17.23 20.68
N GLY A 181 14.75 18.09 19.72
CA GLY A 181 15.69 18.68 18.77
C GLY A 181 16.26 17.65 17.78
N GLN A 182 17.53 17.83 17.40
CA GLN A 182 18.22 16.94 16.48
C GLN A 182 18.66 15.65 17.18
N ILE A 183 18.10 14.52 16.75
CA ILE A 183 18.42 13.18 17.24
C ILE A 183 19.11 12.41 16.10
N HIS A 184 20.03 11.51 16.45
CA HIS A 184 20.60 10.60 15.46
C HIS A 184 19.51 9.81 14.72
N TRP A 185 19.61 9.74 13.39
CA TRP A 185 18.55 9.23 12.52
C TRP A 185 18.06 7.80 12.86
N ILE A 186 18.98 6.92 13.33
CA ILE A 186 18.61 5.54 13.75
C ILE A 186 17.74 5.59 15.01
N ALA A 187 18.15 6.36 16.01
CA ALA A 187 17.39 6.52 17.26
C ALA A 187 16.03 7.15 17.00
N PHE A 188 15.98 8.17 16.14
CA PHE A 188 14.76 8.83 15.70
C PHE A 188 13.79 7.82 15.04
N TYR A 189 14.27 6.99 14.09
CA TYR A 189 13.47 5.98 13.43
C TYR A 189 12.83 5.01 14.43
N PHE A 190 13.63 4.44 15.33
CA PHE A 190 13.13 3.50 16.34
C PHE A 190 12.18 4.17 17.33
N MET A 191 12.44 5.40 17.75
CA MET A 191 11.58 6.15 18.65
C MET A 191 10.21 6.41 18.03
N VAL A 192 10.14 6.90 16.79
CA VAL A 192 8.89 7.11 16.05
C VAL A 192 8.11 5.80 15.94
N LEU A 193 8.76 4.71 15.52
CA LEU A 193 8.11 3.42 15.34
C LEU A 193 7.55 2.86 16.65
N MET A 194 8.37 2.83 17.70
CA MET A 194 7.96 2.27 19.00
C MET A 194 6.86 3.08 19.66
N CYS A 195 6.96 4.43 19.62
CA CYS A 195 5.90 5.30 20.16
C CYS A 195 4.58 5.11 19.40
N SER A 196 4.63 4.95 18.09
CA SER A 196 3.42 4.74 17.25
C SER A 196 2.75 3.41 17.57
N ILE A 197 3.52 2.34 17.71
CA ILE A 197 3.02 1.01 18.08
C ILE A 197 2.44 1.03 19.50
N ALA A 198 3.17 1.61 20.46
CA ALA A 198 2.74 1.70 21.84
C ALA A 198 1.42 2.48 21.97
N LEU A 199 1.33 3.64 21.32
CA LEU A 199 0.12 4.47 21.39
C LEU A 199 -1.07 3.76 20.71
N CYS A 200 -0.84 3.08 19.59
CA CYS A 200 -1.87 2.26 18.94
C CYS A 200 -2.35 1.11 19.84
N HIS A 201 -1.43 0.47 20.58
CA HIS A 201 -1.79 -0.57 21.54
C HIS A 201 -2.64 -0.02 22.71
N VAL A 202 -2.26 1.13 23.27
CA VAL A 202 -3.04 1.81 24.30
C VAL A 202 -4.43 2.19 23.78
N GLN A 203 -4.50 2.79 22.58
CA GLN A 203 -5.76 3.12 21.91
C GLN A 203 -6.69 1.92 21.80
N ASN A 204 -6.20 0.77 21.31
CA ASN A 204 -7.01 -0.43 21.17
C ASN A 204 -7.52 -0.92 22.56
N ARG A 205 -6.69 -0.90 23.60
CA ARG A 205 -7.11 -1.25 24.96
C ARG A 205 -8.17 -0.32 25.52
N VAL A 206 -8.08 0.98 25.24
CA VAL A 206 -9.10 1.96 25.66
C VAL A 206 -10.42 1.68 24.95
N ILE A 207 -10.38 1.40 23.65
CA ILE A 207 -11.57 1.07 22.86
C ILE A 207 -12.24 -0.20 23.39
N ASP A 208 -11.47 -1.26 23.64
CA ASP A 208 -11.99 -2.52 24.20
C ASP A 208 -12.67 -2.31 25.57
N LYS A 209 -12.08 -1.47 26.43
CA LYS A 209 -12.69 -1.12 27.74
C LYS A 209 -13.97 -0.30 27.60
N LEU A 210 -14.01 0.62 26.64
CA LEU A 210 -15.22 1.42 26.37
C LEU A 210 -16.32 0.52 25.77
N GLU A 211 -15.95 -0.44 24.96
CA GLU A 211 -16.87 -1.41 24.37
C GLU A 211 -17.54 -2.28 25.44
N THR A 212 -16.81 -2.72 26.44
CA THR A 212 -17.37 -3.51 27.54
C THR A 212 -18.32 -2.71 28.42
N LYS A 213 -18.17 -1.38 28.46
CA LYS A 213 -19.00 -0.48 29.29
C LYS A 213 -20.17 0.15 28.54
N SER A 214 -20.17 0.13 27.20
CA SER A 214 -21.17 0.86 26.41
C SER A 214 -22.47 0.07 26.25
N ILE A 215 -23.57 0.76 26.50
CA ILE A 215 -24.96 0.26 26.36
C ILE A 215 -25.36 0.20 24.87
N ASN A 216 -24.67 0.90 23.97
CA ASN A 216 -25.05 1.04 22.57
C ASN A 216 -24.14 0.23 21.63
N LYS A 217 -24.43 -1.07 21.52
CA LYS A 217 -23.68 -2.03 20.67
C LYS A 217 -23.63 -1.68 19.17
N ASN A 218 -24.55 -0.83 18.68
CA ASN A 218 -24.64 -0.51 17.25
C ASN A 218 -23.59 0.54 16.81
N ILE A 219 -23.35 1.55 17.64
CA ILE A 219 -22.31 2.56 17.38
C ILE A 219 -20.93 1.91 17.43
N LEU A 220 -20.72 1.00 18.35
CA LEU A 220 -19.46 0.26 18.49
C LEU A 220 -19.19 -0.73 17.36
N LYS A 221 -20.22 -1.33 16.77
CA LYS A 221 -20.03 -2.16 15.54
C LYS A 221 -19.53 -1.34 14.36
N LEU A 222 -19.96 -0.08 14.24
CA LEU A 222 -19.43 0.86 13.24
C LEU A 222 -17.93 1.15 13.50
N PHE A 223 -17.56 1.42 14.74
CA PHE A 223 -16.16 1.61 15.11
C PHE A 223 -15.32 0.34 14.91
N ARG A 224 -15.83 -0.86 15.21
CA ARG A 224 -15.15 -2.13 14.93
C ARG A 224 -14.89 -2.38 13.44
N GLY A 225 -15.81 -1.99 12.56
CA GLY A 225 -15.59 -2.03 11.12
C GLY A 225 -14.40 -1.18 10.69
N TRP A 226 -14.13 -0.08 11.39
CA TRP A 226 -13.02 0.84 11.14
C TRP A 226 -11.70 0.40 11.80
N TYR A 227 -11.75 -0.28 12.93
CA TYR A 227 -10.55 -0.64 13.71
C TYR A 227 -10.03 -2.07 13.43
N GLY A 228 -10.74 -2.83 12.58
CA GLY A 228 -10.44 -4.24 12.37
C GLY A 228 -10.73 -5.08 13.63
N SER A 229 -11.35 -6.23 13.48
CA SER A 229 -11.64 -7.12 14.61
C SER A 229 -10.34 -7.66 15.22
N ALA A 230 -9.75 -6.92 16.14
CA ALA A 230 -8.51 -7.31 16.83
C ALA A 230 -8.74 -8.36 17.94
N SER A 231 -10.00 -8.79 18.17
CA SER A 231 -10.31 -9.79 19.18
C SER A 231 -11.19 -10.90 18.61
N ARG A 232 -10.58 -11.98 18.16
CA ARG A 232 -10.98 -13.39 18.34
C ARG A 232 -9.93 -14.28 17.73
#